data_dc978e26ceb64261ecc756c7c8c35f12
#
_entry.id   dc978e26ceb64261ecc756c7c8c35f12
#
_cell.length_a   1.000
_cell.length_b   1.000
_cell.length_c   1.000
_cell.angle_alpha   90.00
_cell.angle_beta   90.00
_cell.angle_gamma   90.00
#
_symmetry.space_group_name_H-M   'P 1'
#
loop_
_entity.id
_entity.type
_entity.pdbx_description
1 polymer ?
#
loop_
_entity_poly.entity_id
_entity_poly.type
_entity_poly.pdbx_seq_one_letter_code
_entity_poly.pdbx_strand_id
1 'polypeptide(L)'
;MKNILSDVEEVLEKYHKIGLMVSGGLDSSLLAYLLLHFKYKNQKNNEIVFFVVPRPDDSVVHVNRVVDYLDNHFNQPKSTIHIVGTGELHHSKQVTSGMKDAVLNYDCDIYLSSTTTNPPELLPNYEYGKFREPDGTPYNGPIRKKSWHPKLIDIFWDYTKEDTVKIVKDMNLVEIMNLTHTCTGSKLLRCEKCWQCCERAWAFNKNNFVDTGTM
;
A
#
# COMPACT_ATOMS: atom_id res chain seq x y z
N MET A 1 -16.80 -4.90 14.90
CA MET A 1 -15.46 -4.28 14.85
C MET A 1 -14.91 -4.54 13.47
N LYS A 2 -14.56 -3.50 12.70
CA LYS A 2 -13.92 -3.70 11.38
C LYS A 2 -12.58 -4.41 11.59
N ASN A 3 -12.27 -5.38 10.74
CA ASN A 3 -11.05 -6.17 10.84
C ASN A 3 -10.45 -6.33 9.45
N ILE A 4 -9.26 -5.76 9.26
CA ILE A 4 -8.50 -5.85 7.99
C ILE A 4 -8.43 -7.29 7.47
N LEU A 5 -8.24 -8.26 8.34
CA LEU A 5 -8.10 -9.65 7.92
C LEU A 5 -9.39 -10.18 7.31
N SER A 6 -10.55 -9.87 7.92
CA SER A 6 -11.85 -10.27 7.37
C SER A 6 -12.18 -9.54 6.07
N ASP A 7 -11.79 -8.27 5.94
CA ASP A 7 -12.02 -7.51 4.71
C ASP A 7 -11.22 -8.10 3.53
N VAL A 8 -9.99 -8.56 3.79
CA VAL A 8 -9.15 -9.25 2.78
C VAL A 8 -9.73 -10.61 2.41
N GLU A 9 -10.20 -11.39 3.40
CA GLU A 9 -10.85 -12.68 3.13
C GLU A 9 -12.12 -12.51 2.31
N GLU A 10 -12.96 -11.50 2.60
CA GLU A 10 -14.17 -11.19 1.82
C GLU A 10 -13.84 -10.90 0.35
N VAL A 11 -12.75 -10.17 0.07
CA VAL A 11 -12.31 -9.91 -1.31
C VAL A 11 -11.98 -11.21 -2.03
N LEU A 12 -11.24 -12.13 -1.39
CA LEU A 12 -10.89 -13.44 -1.97
C LEU A 12 -12.10 -14.36 -2.18
N GLU A 13 -13.16 -14.21 -1.37
CA GLU A 13 -14.42 -14.93 -1.55
C GLU A 13 -15.20 -14.42 -2.78
N LYS A 14 -15.16 -13.11 -2.99
CA LYS A 14 -16.04 -12.44 -3.92
C LYS A 14 -15.49 -12.33 -5.34
N TYR A 15 -14.17 -12.25 -5.49
CA TYR A 15 -13.52 -11.95 -6.78
C TYR A 15 -12.51 -13.02 -7.14
N HIS A 16 -12.50 -13.43 -8.43
CA HIS A 16 -11.56 -14.42 -8.93
C HIS A 16 -10.24 -13.77 -9.36
N LYS A 17 -10.29 -12.69 -10.12
CA LYS A 17 -9.10 -11.99 -10.64
C LYS A 17 -8.96 -10.62 -9.99
N ILE A 18 -7.93 -10.47 -9.16
CA ILE A 18 -7.71 -9.32 -8.30
C ILE A 18 -6.48 -8.56 -8.76
N GLY A 19 -6.65 -7.32 -9.18
CA GLY A 19 -5.57 -6.39 -9.45
C GLY A 19 -5.12 -5.71 -8.14
N LEU A 20 -3.83 -5.70 -7.85
CA LEU A 20 -3.27 -5.06 -6.67
C LEU A 20 -2.26 -3.98 -7.05
N MET A 21 -2.54 -2.74 -6.66
CA MET A 21 -1.62 -1.61 -6.80
C MET A 21 -0.54 -1.69 -5.72
N VAL A 22 0.71 -1.98 -6.12
CA VAL A 22 1.83 -2.14 -5.18
C VAL A 22 2.82 -0.98 -5.37
N SER A 23 3.24 -0.39 -4.26
CA SER A 23 4.18 0.74 -4.25
C SER A 23 5.55 0.39 -3.67
N GLY A 24 5.72 -0.81 -3.11
CA GLY A 24 6.89 -1.19 -2.33
C GLY A 24 6.93 -0.57 -0.91
N GLY A 25 5.91 0.20 -0.55
CA GLY A 25 5.71 0.72 0.81
C GLY A 25 5.04 -0.29 1.73
N LEU A 26 5.03 0.00 3.05
CA LEU A 26 4.55 -0.93 4.08
C LEU A 26 3.13 -1.43 3.83
N ASP A 27 2.19 -0.51 3.59
CA ASP A 27 0.75 -0.86 3.51
C ASP A 27 0.46 -1.75 2.30
N SER A 28 0.99 -1.40 1.11
CA SER A 28 0.77 -2.19 -0.10
C SER A 28 1.46 -3.55 -0.04
N SER A 29 2.61 -3.64 0.62
CA SER A 29 3.33 -4.89 0.82
C SER A 29 2.62 -5.79 1.84
N LEU A 30 2.05 -5.21 2.90
CA LEU A 30 1.21 -5.94 3.84
C LEU A 30 -0.04 -6.48 3.15
N LEU A 31 -0.73 -5.66 2.33
CA LEU A 31 -1.92 -6.13 1.60
C LEU A 31 -1.57 -7.26 0.64
N ALA A 32 -0.45 -7.16 -0.08
CA ALA A 32 0.05 -8.24 -0.94
C ALA A 32 0.28 -9.54 -0.16
N TYR A 33 0.96 -9.44 1.00
CA TYR A 33 1.18 -10.59 1.88
C TYR A 33 -0.14 -11.21 2.35
N LEU A 34 -1.08 -10.41 2.85
CA LEU A 34 -2.36 -10.89 3.38
C LEU A 34 -3.20 -11.61 2.31
N LEU A 35 -3.26 -11.04 1.09
CA LEU A 35 -3.96 -11.68 -0.04
C LEU A 35 -3.36 -13.05 -0.35
N LEU A 36 -2.04 -13.15 -0.46
CA LEU A 36 -1.37 -14.43 -0.70
C LEU A 36 -1.51 -15.38 0.48
N HIS A 37 -1.35 -14.89 1.72
CA HIS A 37 -1.50 -15.70 2.93
C HIS A 37 -2.87 -16.39 2.98
N PHE A 38 -3.94 -15.63 2.84
CA PHE A 38 -5.29 -16.21 2.88
C PHE A 38 -5.64 -17.03 1.65
N LYS A 39 -5.14 -16.64 0.46
CA LYS A 39 -5.27 -17.47 -0.75
C LYS A 39 -4.70 -18.88 -0.51
N TYR A 40 -3.47 -18.99 0.00
CA TYR A 40 -2.83 -20.28 0.22
C TYR A 40 -3.38 -21.02 1.43
N LYS A 41 -3.59 -20.33 2.54
CA LYS A 41 -4.19 -20.91 3.74
C LYS A 41 -5.56 -21.54 3.47
N ASN A 42 -6.39 -20.87 2.68
CA ASN A 42 -7.76 -21.27 2.38
C ASN A 42 -7.87 -22.03 1.04
N GLN A 43 -6.74 -22.39 0.41
CA GLN A 43 -6.68 -23.11 -0.87
C GLN A 43 -7.52 -22.48 -1.99
N LYS A 44 -7.50 -21.16 -2.08
CA LYS A 44 -8.26 -20.39 -3.08
C LYS A 44 -7.54 -20.36 -4.43
N ASN A 45 -8.31 -20.32 -5.51
CA ASN A 45 -7.82 -20.27 -6.89
C ASN A 45 -7.82 -18.86 -7.50
N ASN A 46 -7.76 -17.81 -6.66
CA ASN A 46 -7.72 -16.44 -7.15
C ASN A 46 -6.44 -16.18 -7.95
N GLU A 47 -6.57 -15.41 -9.04
CA GLU A 47 -5.47 -14.81 -9.76
C GLU A 47 -5.17 -13.43 -9.13
N ILE A 48 -3.95 -13.20 -8.67
CA ILE A 48 -3.51 -11.91 -8.14
C ILE A 48 -2.53 -11.30 -9.15
N VAL A 49 -2.89 -10.12 -9.67
CA VAL A 49 -2.12 -9.40 -10.67
C VAL A 49 -1.52 -8.15 -10.04
N PHE A 50 -0.20 -8.02 -10.08
CA PHE A 50 0.51 -6.88 -9.48
C PHE A 50 0.68 -5.74 -10.48
N PHE A 51 0.37 -4.52 -10.03
CA PHE A 51 0.56 -3.29 -10.78
C PHE A 51 1.45 -2.32 -10.03
N VAL A 52 2.44 -1.74 -10.71
CA VAL A 52 3.30 -0.71 -10.14
C VAL A 52 3.26 0.55 -10.98
N VAL A 53 3.18 1.69 -10.31
CA VAL A 53 3.33 3.00 -10.95
C VAL A 53 4.78 3.44 -10.77
N PRO A 54 5.53 3.67 -11.87
CA PRO A 54 6.90 4.16 -11.76
C PRO A 54 6.92 5.55 -11.12
N ARG A 55 7.75 5.73 -10.10
CA ARG A 55 7.89 6.98 -9.37
C ARG A 55 9.35 7.33 -9.16
N PRO A 56 9.67 8.63 -8.88
CA PRO A 56 11.05 9.06 -8.65
C PRO A 56 11.77 8.39 -7.47
N ASP A 57 11.01 7.79 -6.55
CA ASP A 57 11.52 7.02 -5.40
C ASP A 57 11.92 5.57 -5.73
N ASP A 58 12.04 5.24 -7.03
CA ASP A 58 12.37 3.90 -7.52
C ASP A 58 11.38 2.80 -7.08
N SER A 59 10.10 3.14 -7.02
CA SER A 59 9.00 2.23 -6.62
C SER A 59 9.07 0.86 -7.32
N VAL A 60 9.45 0.80 -8.60
CA VAL A 60 9.57 -0.46 -9.36
C VAL A 60 10.60 -1.38 -8.73
N VAL A 61 11.76 -0.85 -8.29
CA VAL A 61 12.81 -1.63 -7.63
C VAL A 61 12.32 -2.18 -6.29
N HIS A 62 11.64 -1.34 -5.51
CA HIS A 62 11.12 -1.76 -4.21
C HIS A 62 9.99 -2.80 -4.36
N VAL A 63 9.13 -2.66 -5.36
CA VAL A 63 8.07 -3.64 -5.65
C VAL A 63 8.66 -4.98 -6.06
N ASN A 64 9.66 -5.00 -6.96
CA ASN A 64 10.32 -6.25 -7.36
C ASN A 64 10.89 -6.99 -6.15
N ARG A 65 11.57 -6.30 -5.23
CA ARG A 65 12.12 -6.93 -4.00
C ARG A 65 11.05 -7.54 -3.13
N VAL A 66 9.92 -6.85 -2.95
CA VAL A 66 8.79 -7.35 -2.15
C VAL A 66 8.14 -8.54 -2.83
N VAL A 67 7.85 -8.45 -4.13
CA VAL A 67 7.18 -9.53 -4.87
C VAL A 67 8.07 -10.77 -4.99
N ASP A 68 9.38 -10.61 -5.27
CA ASP A 68 10.34 -11.73 -5.27
C ASP A 68 10.39 -12.44 -3.89
N TYR A 69 10.33 -11.67 -2.79
CA TYR A 69 10.23 -12.26 -1.45
C TYR A 69 8.93 -13.05 -1.27
N LEU A 70 7.78 -12.46 -1.68
CA LEU A 70 6.47 -13.12 -1.56
C LEU A 70 6.40 -14.40 -2.40
N ASP A 71 6.91 -14.39 -3.63
CA ASP A 71 6.96 -15.56 -4.50
C ASP A 71 7.74 -16.70 -3.84
N ASN A 72 8.90 -16.39 -3.27
CA ASN A 72 9.72 -17.37 -2.55
C ASN A 72 9.04 -17.85 -1.26
N HIS A 73 8.47 -16.93 -0.46
CA HIS A 73 7.84 -17.24 0.82
C HIS A 73 6.65 -18.20 0.66
N PHE A 74 5.85 -18.00 -0.39
CA PHE A 74 4.68 -18.83 -0.69
C PHE A 74 4.99 -19.98 -1.66
N ASN A 75 6.24 -20.15 -2.07
CA ASN A 75 6.69 -21.18 -3.02
C ASN A 75 5.83 -21.20 -4.31
N GLN A 76 5.55 -20.00 -4.86
CA GLN A 76 4.76 -19.84 -6.08
C GLN A 76 5.66 -19.51 -7.29
N PRO A 77 5.16 -19.72 -8.51
CA PRO A 77 5.82 -19.25 -9.72
C PRO A 77 6.04 -17.75 -9.69
N LYS A 78 7.09 -17.28 -10.36
CA LYS A 78 7.41 -15.86 -10.43
C LYS A 78 6.22 -15.03 -10.92
N SER A 79 5.77 -14.10 -10.10
CA SER A 79 4.67 -13.21 -10.41
C SER A 79 5.02 -12.20 -11.50
N THR A 80 4.05 -11.90 -12.36
CA THR A 80 4.19 -10.82 -13.34
C THR A 80 3.79 -9.49 -12.69
N ILE A 81 4.67 -8.49 -12.81
CA ILE A 81 4.41 -7.13 -12.35
C ILE A 81 4.21 -6.25 -13.58
N HIS A 82 3.02 -5.66 -13.72
CA HIS A 82 2.69 -4.73 -14.79
C HIS A 82 3.05 -3.30 -14.39
N ILE A 83 3.87 -2.66 -15.22
CA ILE A 83 4.17 -1.22 -15.06
C ILE A 83 3.05 -0.46 -15.73
N VAL A 84 2.38 0.42 -14.99
CA VAL A 84 1.21 1.17 -15.44
C VAL A 84 1.38 2.69 -15.21
N GLY A 85 0.76 3.47 -16.08
CA GLY A 85 0.81 4.92 -16.03
C GLY A 85 1.97 5.51 -16.81
N THR A 86 1.92 6.82 -16.98
CA THR A 86 2.93 7.61 -17.68
C THR A 86 3.87 8.26 -16.68
N GLY A 87 5.14 8.45 -17.02
CA GLY A 87 6.16 9.04 -16.15
C GLY A 87 5.97 10.55 -15.88
N GLU A 88 4.75 10.97 -15.53
CA GLU A 88 4.45 12.35 -15.17
C GLU A 88 5.19 12.75 -13.90
N LEU A 89 5.61 14.01 -13.82
CA LEU A 89 6.49 14.49 -12.75
C LEU A 89 5.79 14.63 -11.38
N HIS A 90 4.47 14.79 -11.34
CA HIS A 90 3.76 15.02 -10.09
C HIS A 90 3.21 13.75 -9.49
N HIS A 91 3.64 13.41 -8.28
CA HIS A 91 3.34 12.14 -7.59
C HIS A 91 1.86 11.75 -7.60
N SER A 92 0.95 12.65 -7.23
CA SER A 92 -0.49 12.36 -7.19
C SER A 92 -1.08 12.09 -8.58
N LYS A 93 -0.58 12.79 -9.60
CA LYS A 93 -0.99 12.58 -10.99
C LYS A 93 -0.48 11.26 -11.53
N GLN A 94 0.76 10.87 -11.19
CA GLN A 94 1.32 9.58 -11.57
C GLN A 94 0.47 8.42 -11.02
N VAL A 95 0.17 8.44 -9.72
CA VAL A 95 -0.64 7.40 -9.07
C VAL A 95 -2.04 7.32 -9.70
N THR A 96 -2.70 8.46 -9.90
CA THR A 96 -4.02 8.49 -10.54
C THR A 96 -3.99 8.00 -11.98
N SER A 97 -2.97 8.39 -12.75
CA SER A 97 -2.77 7.93 -14.14
C SER A 97 -2.55 6.41 -14.19
N GLY A 98 -1.69 5.89 -13.32
CA GLY A 98 -1.43 4.45 -13.25
C GLY A 98 -2.64 3.63 -12.82
N MET A 99 -3.43 4.11 -11.85
CA MET A 99 -4.69 3.47 -11.49
C MET A 99 -5.70 3.45 -12.65
N LYS A 100 -5.79 4.56 -13.41
CA LYS A 100 -6.65 4.61 -14.60
C LYS A 100 -6.18 3.63 -15.66
N ASP A 101 -4.88 3.59 -15.94
CA ASP A 101 -4.29 2.68 -16.91
C ASP A 101 -4.57 1.21 -16.53
N ALA A 102 -4.35 0.83 -15.27
CA ALA A 102 -4.66 -0.51 -14.78
C ALA A 102 -6.13 -0.87 -15.00
N VAL A 103 -7.06 0.00 -14.57
CA VAL A 103 -8.51 -0.27 -14.63
C VAL A 103 -9.05 -0.31 -16.07
N LEU A 104 -8.49 0.49 -16.98
CA LEU A 104 -9.00 0.61 -18.35
C LEU A 104 -8.40 -0.40 -19.31
N ASN A 105 -7.16 -0.85 -19.07
CA ASN A 105 -6.41 -1.67 -20.02
C ASN A 105 -6.19 -3.13 -19.57
N TYR A 106 -6.56 -3.45 -18.32
CA TYR A 106 -6.46 -4.82 -17.81
C TYR A 106 -7.82 -5.31 -17.34
N ASP A 107 -8.08 -6.60 -17.53
CA ASP A 107 -9.34 -7.21 -17.13
C ASP A 107 -9.21 -7.93 -15.79
N CYS A 108 -9.33 -7.17 -14.70
CA CYS A 108 -9.53 -7.70 -13.37
C CYS A 108 -10.97 -7.47 -12.90
N ASP A 109 -11.46 -8.35 -12.03
CA ASP A 109 -12.79 -8.20 -11.43
C ASP A 109 -12.84 -6.98 -10.52
N ILE A 110 -11.73 -6.77 -9.79
CA ILE A 110 -11.54 -5.69 -8.81
C ILE A 110 -10.08 -5.22 -8.80
N TYR A 111 -9.85 -3.96 -8.44
CA TYR A 111 -8.53 -3.38 -8.22
C TYR A 111 -8.44 -2.86 -6.79
N LEU A 112 -7.37 -3.23 -6.09
CA LEU A 112 -7.16 -2.88 -4.70
C LEU A 112 -6.04 -1.86 -4.56
N SER A 113 -6.27 -0.88 -3.71
CA SER A 113 -5.26 0.02 -3.14
C SER A 113 -5.23 -0.10 -1.62
N SER A 114 -4.19 0.46 -1.01
CA SER A 114 -3.89 0.28 0.42
C SER A 114 -3.62 1.62 1.12
N THR A 115 -4.37 2.66 0.76
CA THR A 115 -4.22 3.97 1.40
C THR A 115 -4.85 3.94 2.78
N THR A 116 -4.06 4.23 3.79
CA THR A 116 -4.54 4.39 5.17
C THR A 116 -5.10 5.78 5.43
N THR A 117 -6.01 5.89 6.38
CA THR A 117 -6.48 7.18 6.92
C THR A 117 -5.34 7.85 7.69
N ASN A 118 -5.15 9.15 7.46
CA ASN A 118 -4.16 9.93 8.18
C ASN A 118 -4.55 10.07 9.66
N PRO A 119 -3.62 9.82 10.59
CA PRO A 119 -3.90 9.95 12.02
C PRO A 119 -4.11 11.43 12.40
N PRO A 120 -5.24 11.78 13.05
CA PRO A 120 -5.54 13.16 13.43
C PRO A 120 -4.46 13.81 14.31
N GLU A 121 -3.78 13.02 15.14
CA GLU A 121 -2.74 13.51 16.04
C GLU A 121 -1.50 14.06 15.33
N LEU A 122 -1.21 13.59 14.12
CA LEU A 122 -0.07 14.07 13.36
C LEU A 122 -0.38 15.35 12.55
N LEU A 123 -1.64 15.58 12.20
CA LEU A 123 -2.04 16.65 11.31
C LEU A 123 -1.71 18.06 11.81
N PRO A 124 -1.94 18.42 13.10
CA PRO A 124 -1.70 19.78 13.60
C PRO A 124 -0.22 20.17 13.64
N ASN A 125 0.67 19.21 13.74
CA ASN A 125 2.11 19.42 13.94
C ASN A 125 2.93 19.26 12.67
N TYR A 126 2.27 19.03 11.52
CA TYR A 126 2.94 18.68 10.29
C TYR A 126 2.74 19.74 9.22
N GLU A 127 3.80 20.47 8.88
CA GLU A 127 3.82 21.35 7.70
C GLU A 127 3.43 20.61 6.41
N TYR A 128 3.79 19.35 6.30
CA TYR A 128 3.47 18.49 5.16
C TYR A 128 2.01 17.99 5.13
N GLY A 129 1.28 18.05 6.24
CA GLY A 129 -0.17 17.83 6.25
C GLY A 129 -0.91 18.84 5.39
N LYS A 130 -0.38 20.06 5.27
CA LYS A 130 -0.88 21.11 4.39
C LYS A 130 -0.67 20.83 2.89
N PHE A 131 0.31 20.00 2.52
CA PHE A 131 0.63 19.68 1.12
C PHE A 131 -0.20 18.56 0.52
N ARG A 132 -1.03 17.87 1.30
CA ARG A 132 -1.96 16.88 0.76
C ARG A 132 -3.25 17.47 0.21
N GLU A 133 -3.52 18.74 0.49
CA GLU A 133 -4.63 19.49 -0.07
C GLU A 133 -4.11 20.54 -1.08
N PRO A 134 -4.10 20.18 -2.39
CA PRO A 134 -3.59 21.08 -3.44
C PRO A 134 -4.36 22.41 -3.55
N ASP A 135 -5.55 22.48 -2.98
CA ASP A 135 -6.42 23.66 -2.99
C ASP A 135 -6.25 24.58 -1.79
N GLY A 136 -5.30 24.25 -0.89
CA GLY A 136 -5.00 25.04 0.30
C GLY A 136 -6.05 24.98 1.41
N THR A 137 -7.05 24.09 1.30
CA THR A 137 -8.02 23.90 2.37
C THR A 137 -7.36 23.20 3.57
N PRO A 138 -7.70 23.60 4.81
CA PRO A 138 -7.24 22.87 5.98
C PRO A 138 -7.71 21.42 5.91
N TYR A 139 -6.79 20.47 6.04
CA TYR A 139 -7.15 19.07 6.10
C TYR A 139 -7.92 18.79 7.41
N ASN A 140 -9.23 18.62 7.30
CA ASN A 140 -10.14 18.42 8.43
C ASN A 140 -10.49 16.93 8.65
N GLY A 141 -9.58 16.02 8.32
CA GLY A 141 -9.80 14.58 8.43
C GLY A 141 -10.01 13.89 7.08
N PRO A 142 -10.27 12.58 7.07
CA PRO A 142 -10.35 11.80 5.85
C PRO A 142 -11.52 12.25 5.00
N ILE A 143 -11.25 13.09 4.01
CA ILE A 143 -12.21 13.32 2.93
C ILE A 143 -12.21 12.04 2.09
N ARG A 144 -13.16 11.18 2.35
CA ARG A 144 -13.41 10.01 1.51
C ARG A 144 -13.82 10.50 0.13
N LYS A 145 -12.86 10.64 -0.77
CA LYS A 145 -13.19 10.68 -2.18
C LYS A 145 -13.67 9.28 -2.53
N LYS A 146 -14.99 9.15 -2.77
CA LYS A 146 -15.56 7.95 -3.34
C LYS A 146 -14.68 7.57 -4.53
N SER A 147 -14.25 6.31 -4.61
CA SER A 147 -13.46 5.84 -5.74
C SER A 147 -14.13 6.31 -7.05
N TRP A 148 -13.33 6.83 -7.98
CA TRP A 148 -13.81 7.29 -9.28
C TRP A 148 -14.29 6.13 -10.17
N HIS A 149 -13.97 4.89 -9.80
CA HIS A 149 -14.37 3.69 -10.54
C HIS A 149 -14.93 2.61 -9.59
N PRO A 150 -16.05 1.94 -9.95
CA PRO A 150 -16.68 0.95 -9.07
C PRO A 150 -15.83 -0.29 -8.81
N LYS A 151 -14.91 -0.62 -9.73
CA LYS A 151 -13.96 -1.72 -9.55
C LYS A 151 -12.71 -1.35 -8.72
N LEU A 152 -12.55 -0.13 -8.24
CA LEU A 152 -11.41 0.29 -7.43
C LEU A 152 -11.82 0.42 -5.97
N ILE A 153 -11.21 -0.36 -5.10
CA ILE A 153 -11.46 -0.37 -3.66
C ILE A 153 -10.16 -0.08 -2.92
N ASP A 154 -10.23 0.79 -1.93
CA ASP A 154 -9.16 1.02 -0.98
C ASP A 154 -9.45 0.22 0.30
N ILE A 155 -8.73 -0.89 0.48
CA ILE A 155 -8.97 -1.83 1.57
C ILE A 155 -8.65 -1.21 2.94
N PHE A 156 -7.63 -0.33 2.98
CA PHE A 156 -7.17 0.24 4.25
C PHE A 156 -7.76 1.61 4.55
N TRP A 157 -8.76 2.04 3.80
CA TRP A 157 -9.35 3.38 3.94
C TRP A 157 -9.83 3.72 5.36
N ASP A 158 -10.42 2.75 6.05
CA ASP A 158 -10.99 2.93 7.39
C ASP A 158 -9.98 2.63 8.52
N TYR A 159 -8.71 2.38 8.16
CA TYR A 159 -7.63 2.01 9.07
C TYR A 159 -6.50 3.03 9.03
N THR A 160 -5.82 3.20 10.14
CA THR A 160 -4.61 4.00 10.22
C THR A 160 -3.36 3.15 9.96
N LYS A 161 -2.23 3.79 9.78
CA LYS A 161 -0.96 3.06 9.73
C LYS A 161 -0.61 2.35 11.05
N GLU A 162 -1.15 2.81 12.19
CA GLU A 162 -1.04 2.09 13.46
C GLU A 162 -1.66 0.70 13.36
N ASP A 163 -2.84 0.59 12.72
CA ASP A 163 -3.53 -0.70 12.54
C ASP A 163 -2.74 -1.65 11.64
N THR A 164 -2.14 -1.14 10.55
CA THR A 164 -1.32 -1.96 9.64
C THR A 164 -0.03 -2.42 10.32
N VAL A 165 0.64 -1.56 11.09
CA VAL A 165 1.83 -1.92 11.88
C VAL A 165 1.49 -2.93 12.97
N LYS A 166 0.31 -2.80 13.60
CA LYS A 166 -0.16 -3.80 14.57
C LYS A 166 -0.23 -5.19 13.95
N ILE A 167 -0.78 -5.33 12.76
CA ILE A 167 -0.84 -6.62 12.05
C ILE A 167 0.57 -7.14 11.73
N VAL A 168 1.47 -6.28 11.25
CA VAL A 168 2.88 -6.63 11.00
C VAL A 168 3.52 -7.23 12.26
N LYS A 169 3.29 -6.59 13.41
CA LYS A 169 3.78 -7.06 14.72
C LYS A 169 3.14 -8.37 15.14
N ASP A 170 1.80 -8.46 15.12
CA ASP A 170 1.04 -9.61 15.60
C ASP A 170 1.31 -10.87 14.76
N MET A 171 1.55 -10.72 13.47
CA MET A 171 1.90 -11.80 12.55
C MET A 171 3.41 -12.03 12.40
N ASN A 172 4.25 -11.28 13.12
CA ASN A 172 5.72 -11.35 13.07
C ASN A 172 6.30 -11.18 11.64
N LEU A 173 5.80 -10.21 10.88
CA LEU A 173 6.17 -9.96 9.49
C LEU A 173 7.40 -9.05 9.35
N VAL A 174 8.43 -9.27 10.19
CA VAL A 174 9.65 -8.44 10.22
C VAL A 174 10.41 -8.51 8.90
N GLU A 175 10.49 -9.68 8.28
CA GLU A 175 11.26 -9.87 7.04
C GLU A 175 10.69 -9.03 5.89
N ILE A 176 9.38 -9.12 5.63
CA ILE A 176 8.76 -8.31 4.57
C ILE A 176 8.81 -6.83 4.91
N MET A 177 8.62 -6.47 6.19
CA MET A 177 8.73 -5.09 6.65
C MET A 177 10.09 -4.47 6.33
N ASN A 178 11.17 -5.23 6.50
CA ASN A 178 12.55 -4.81 6.21
C ASN A 178 12.79 -4.53 4.72
N LEU A 179 12.01 -5.12 3.84
CA LEU A 179 12.10 -4.89 2.39
C LEU A 179 11.35 -3.64 1.94
N THR A 180 10.46 -3.09 2.80
CA THR A 180 9.57 -2.00 2.42
C THR A 180 10.26 -0.64 2.45
N HIS A 181 10.02 0.16 1.41
CA HIS A 181 10.47 1.55 1.31
C HIS A 181 9.26 2.50 1.26
N THR A 182 9.09 3.29 2.31
CA THR A 182 7.93 4.19 2.44
C THR A 182 8.26 5.64 2.08
N CYS A 183 9.56 6.00 2.05
CA CYS A 183 10.01 7.37 1.80
C CYS A 183 9.72 7.81 0.35
N THR A 184 9.11 8.97 0.19
CA THR A 184 8.90 9.61 -1.13
C THR A 184 9.94 10.68 -1.44
N GLY A 185 10.80 11.01 -0.50
CA GLY A 185 11.84 12.03 -0.63
C GLY A 185 13.24 11.47 -0.93
N SER A 186 13.42 10.16 -0.90
CA SER A 186 14.71 9.49 -1.15
C SER A 186 14.49 8.11 -1.76
N LYS A 187 15.45 7.64 -2.54
CA LYS A 187 15.43 6.34 -3.21
C LYS A 187 15.89 5.18 -2.34
N LEU A 188 16.84 5.44 -1.46
CA LEU A 188 17.55 4.39 -0.70
C LEU A 188 17.31 4.47 0.80
N LEU A 189 17.35 5.67 1.36
CA LEU A 189 17.28 5.89 2.80
C LEU A 189 16.01 6.65 3.15
N ARG A 190 15.57 6.56 4.39
CA ARG A 190 14.49 7.39 4.90
C ARG A 190 14.98 8.83 5.06
N CYS A 191 14.22 9.78 4.56
CA CYS A 191 14.54 11.19 4.74
C CYS A 191 14.13 11.71 6.13
N GLU A 192 13.35 10.94 6.90
CA GLU A 192 12.80 11.25 8.23
C GLU A 192 11.95 12.54 8.31
N LYS A 193 11.71 13.17 7.17
CA LYS A 193 11.04 14.49 7.07
C LYS A 193 9.74 14.45 6.28
N CYS A 194 9.59 13.53 5.32
CA CYS A 194 8.35 13.44 4.56
C CYS A 194 7.23 12.84 5.42
N TRP A 195 6.00 13.15 5.03
CA TRP A 195 4.81 12.62 5.72
C TRP A 195 4.90 11.11 5.95
N GLN A 196 5.24 10.36 4.91
CA GLN A 196 5.26 8.91 4.95
C GLN A 196 6.29 8.36 5.96
N CYS A 197 7.47 9.00 6.08
CA CYS A 197 8.45 8.61 7.08
C CYS A 197 7.94 8.85 8.50
N CYS A 198 7.31 9.97 8.72
CA CYS A 198 6.84 10.38 10.03
C CYS A 198 5.59 9.63 10.46
N GLU A 199 4.65 9.39 9.54
CA GLU A 199 3.49 8.54 9.80
C GLU A 199 3.92 7.11 10.14
N ARG A 200 4.93 6.58 9.43
CA ARG A 200 5.51 5.27 9.74
C ARG A 200 6.14 5.26 11.13
N ALA A 201 7.02 6.20 11.45
CA ALA A 201 7.65 6.30 12.77
C ALA A 201 6.62 6.42 13.90
N TRP A 202 5.58 7.24 13.71
CA TRP A 202 4.46 7.37 14.64
C TRP A 202 3.77 6.03 14.87
N ALA A 203 3.42 5.31 13.82
CA ALA A 203 2.70 4.04 13.90
C ALA A 203 3.51 2.96 14.63
N PHE A 204 4.82 2.90 14.38
CA PHE A 204 5.72 1.96 15.07
C PHE A 204 5.84 2.31 16.56
N ASN A 205 5.99 3.59 16.89
CA ASN A 205 6.03 4.05 18.29
C ASN A 205 4.73 3.74 19.03
N LYS A 206 3.57 3.95 18.41
CA LYS A 206 2.25 3.61 18.99
C LYS A 206 2.12 2.13 19.32
N ASN A 207 2.72 1.28 18.52
CA ASN A 207 2.71 -0.17 18.72
C ASN A 207 3.83 -0.68 19.66
N ASN A 208 4.69 0.18 20.19
CA ASN A 208 5.90 -0.24 20.89
C ASN A 208 6.67 -1.32 20.09
N PHE A 209 6.89 -1.04 18.80
CA PHE A 209 7.54 -1.95 17.87
C PHE A 209 8.70 -1.25 17.20
N VAL A 210 9.85 -1.95 17.09
CA VAL A 210 11.05 -1.38 16.47
C VAL A 210 10.94 -1.49 14.95
N ASP A 211 11.07 -0.34 14.27
CA ASP A 211 11.12 -0.30 12.83
C ASP A 211 12.54 -0.57 12.34
N THR A 212 12.81 -1.82 11.94
CA THR A 212 14.10 -2.24 11.36
C THR A 212 14.12 -2.18 9.82
N GLY A 213 13.06 -1.74 9.18
CA GLY A 213 13.00 -1.55 7.73
C GLY A 213 14.01 -0.52 7.23
N THR A 214 14.32 -0.56 5.94
CA THR A 214 15.45 0.16 5.30
C THR A 214 15.73 1.54 5.92
N MET A 215 16.77 1.56 6.71
CA MET A 215 17.42 2.78 7.16
C MET A 215 18.25 3.37 6.02
#